data_30106690d619e314ac80dfbc7abd9331
#
_entry.id   30106690d619e314ac80dfbc7abd9331
#
_cell.length_a   1.000
_cell.length_b   1.000
_cell.length_c   1.000
_cell.angle_alpha   90.00
_cell.angle_beta   90.00
_cell.angle_gamma   90.00
#
_symmetry.space_group_name_H-M   'P 1'
#
loop_
_entity.id
_entity.type
_entity.pdbx_description
1 polymer ?
#
loop_
_entity_poly.entity_id
_entity_poly.type
_entity_poly.pdbx_seq_one_letter_code
_entity_poly.pdbx_strand_id
1 'polypeptide(L)'
;TEENTMNEKTAKQIENLKKQTIGVEIEMNHITRERAARLAADHFGTGRYEYTASRNGYSTWSAWDAQGREWKFQKDVSIAGCDAEKCELVTPILKYEDIETLQELVRKLRKAGAISHAGIGAGVHIHIGANGHTPQTLRNLANLMASHERLIADALKIDQGRMNRYCRTVNPQFIEQLN
;
A
#
# COMPACT_ATOMS: atom_id res chain seq x y z
N THR A 1 -3.21 -25.22 -31.85
CA THR A 1 -3.97 -25.75 -30.67
C THR A 1 -3.24 -25.48 -29.37
N GLU A 2 -1.91 -25.65 -29.25
CA GLU A 2 -1.16 -25.36 -28.01
C GLU A 2 -1.04 -23.86 -27.71
N GLU A 3 -0.88 -23.04 -28.73
CA GLU A 3 -0.82 -21.57 -28.58
C GLU A 3 -2.15 -20.97 -28.10
N ASN A 4 -3.27 -21.57 -28.49
CA ASN A 4 -4.61 -21.15 -28.07
C ASN A 4 -4.91 -21.56 -26.61
N THR A 5 -4.44 -22.73 -26.16
CA THR A 5 -4.58 -23.20 -24.77
C THR A 5 -3.70 -22.42 -23.80
N MET A 6 -2.49 -22.00 -24.22
CA MET A 6 -1.61 -21.16 -23.42
C MET A 6 -2.19 -19.76 -23.23
N ASN A 7 -2.83 -19.22 -24.25
CA ASN A 7 -3.50 -17.91 -24.19
C ASN A 7 -4.72 -17.91 -23.25
N GLU A 8 -5.55 -18.95 -23.29
CA GLU A 8 -6.68 -19.11 -22.38
C GLU A 8 -6.27 -19.28 -20.91
N LYS A 9 -5.22 -20.07 -20.65
CA LYS A 9 -4.66 -20.24 -19.30
C LYS A 9 -4.12 -18.93 -18.75
N THR A 10 -3.39 -18.18 -19.54
CA THR A 10 -2.83 -16.88 -19.18
C THR A 10 -3.95 -15.86 -18.90
N ALA A 11 -4.97 -15.81 -19.77
CA ALA A 11 -6.13 -14.94 -19.56
C ALA A 11 -6.84 -15.25 -18.23
N LYS A 12 -7.05 -16.53 -17.93
CA LYS A 12 -7.64 -16.95 -16.64
C LYS A 12 -6.78 -16.58 -15.43
N GLN A 13 -5.45 -16.67 -15.55
CA GLN A 13 -4.52 -16.25 -14.49
C GLN A 13 -4.61 -14.73 -14.25
N ILE A 14 -4.66 -13.93 -15.30
CA ILE A 14 -4.82 -12.47 -15.22
C ILE A 14 -6.15 -12.11 -14.54
N GLU A 15 -7.24 -12.75 -14.94
CA GLU A 15 -8.55 -12.53 -14.31
C GLU A 15 -8.57 -12.91 -12.81
N ASN A 16 -7.87 -13.98 -12.43
CA ASN A 16 -7.73 -14.35 -11.03
C ASN A 16 -6.86 -13.36 -10.25
N LEU A 17 -5.79 -12.83 -10.86
CA LEU A 17 -4.96 -11.81 -10.26
C LEU A 17 -5.77 -10.52 -9.98
N LYS A 18 -6.62 -10.09 -10.92
CA LYS A 18 -7.50 -8.92 -10.75
C LYS A 18 -8.53 -9.07 -9.64
N LYS A 19 -8.85 -10.30 -9.23
CA LYS A 19 -9.77 -10.56 -8.11
C LYS A 19 -9.12 -10.44 -6.73
N GLN A 20 -7.77 -10.36 -6.66
CA GLN A 20 -7.08 -10.17 -5.38
C GLN A 20 -7.45 -8.84 -4.77
N THR A 21 -7.58 -8.84 -3.45
CA THR A 21 -7.76 -7.62 -2.67
C THR A 21 -6.41 -7.10 -2.20
N ILE A 22 -6.29 -5.78 -2.15
CA ILE A 22 -5.09 -5.10 -1.69
C ILE A 22 -5.46 -4.02 -0.67
N GLY A 23 -4.52 -3.69 0.21
CA GLY A 23 -4.52 -2.50 1.04
C GLY A 23 -3.20 -1.76 0.84
N VAL A 24 -3.22 -0.44 0.86
CA VAL A 24 -2.02 0.36 0.68
C VAL A 24 -1.93 1.42 1.75
N GLU A 25 -0.77 1.55 2.37
CA GLU A 25 -0.43 2.62 3.29
C GLU A 25 0.70 3.45 2.67
N ILE A 26 0.56 4.77 2.67
CA ILE A 26 1.54 5.68 2.09
C ILE A 26 1.87 6.76 3.11
N GLU A 27 3.09 6.72 3.61
CA GLU A 27 3.61 7.71 4.55
C GLU A 27 4.11 8.95 3.80
N MET A 28 3.78 10.14 4.32
CA MET A 28 4.17 11.42 3.72
C MET A 28 4.24 12.53 4.76
N ASN A 29 4.91 13.63 4.40
CA ASN A 29 4.85 14.88 5.17
C ASN A 29 4.57 16.08 4.26
N HIS A 30 4.70 17.32 4.79
CA HIS A 30 4.40 18.59 4.10
C HIS A 30 2.93 18.75 3.67
N ILE A 31 2.04 17.95 4.23
CA ILE A 31 0.60 18.08 4.07
C ILE A 31 -0.08 17.73 5.38
N THR A 32 -1.06 18.54 5.81
CA THR A 32 -1.85 18.19 7.00
C THR A 32 -2.85 17.09 6.66
N ARG A 33 -3.16 16.25 7.64
CA ARG A 33 -4.15 15.16 7.51
C ARG A 33 -5.52 15.67 7.04
N GLU A 34 -5.96 16.82 7.59
CA GLU A 34 -7.20 17.47 7.16
C GLU A 34 -7.17 17.85 5.68
N ARG A 35 -6.09 18.54 5.24
CA ARG A 35 -5.94 18.95 3.85
C ARG A 35 -5.90 17.76 2.90
N ALA A 36 -5.23 16.67 3.31
CA ALA A 36 -5.17 15.44 2.53
C ALA A 36 -6.54 14.77 2.42
N ALA A 37 -7.29 14.68 3.54
CA ALA A 37 -8.64 14.11 3.54
C ALA A 37 -9.62 14.93 2.69
N ARG A 38 -9.58 16.26 2.79
CA ARG A 38 -10.41 17.13 1.94
C ARG A 38 -10.11 16.94 0.46
N LEU A 39 -8.82 16.92 0.09
CA LEU A 39 -8.40 16.70 -1.29
C LEU A 39 -8.85 15.32 -1.81
N ALA A 40 -8.84 14.30 -0.96
CA ALA A 40 -9.37 12.98 -1.30
C ALA A 40 -10.89 13.00 -1.50
N ALA A 41 -11.65 13.65 -0.62
CA ALA A 41 -13.10 13.80 -0.76
C ALA A 41 -13.48 14.53 -2.06
N ASP A 42 -12.73 15.58 -2.42
CA ASP A 42 -12.88 16.30 -3.69
C ASP A 42 -12.52 15.40 -4.90
N HIS A 43 -11.48 14.58 -4.75
CA HIS A 43 -11.08 13.62 -5.79
C HIS A 43 -12.15 12.57 -6.05
N PHE A 44 -12.79 12.08 -4.99
CA PHE A 44 -13.88 11.09 -5.09
C PHE A 44 -15.21 11.71 -5.52
N GLY A 45 -15.31 13.04 -5.58
CA GLY A 45 -16.53 13.76 -5.92
C GLY A 45 -17.60 13.73 -4.83
N THR A 46 -17.27 13.28 -3.62
CA THR A 46 -18.23 13.19 -2.51
C THR A 46 -18.26 14.42 -1.63
N GLY A 47 -17.16 15.18 -1.58
CA GLY A 47 -16.97 16.29 -0.65
C GLY A 47 -17.03 15.90 0.82
N ARG A 48 -17.14 14.60 1.12
CA ARG A 48 -17.31 14.09 2.48
C ARG A 48 -15.97 13.77 3.13
N TYR A 49 -15.58 14.60 4.11
CA TYR A 49 -14.44 14.32 4.99
C TYR A 49 -14.75 14.82 6.39
N GLU A 50 -14.18 14.20 7.39
CA GLU A 50 -14.37 14.59 8.80
C GLU A 50 -13.21 14.12 9.69
N TYR A 51 -13.08 14.75 10.86
CA TYR A 51 -12.18 14.31 11.92
C TYR A 51 -12.79 13.13 12.65
N THR A 52 -12.21 11.96 12.49
CA THR A 52 -12.74 10.71 13.08
C THR A 52 -12.07 10.32 14.37
N ALA A 53 -11.09 11.09 14.85
CA ALA A 53 -10.35 10.95 16.09
C ALA A 53 -10.21 9.49 16.57
N SER A 54 -9.17 8.80 16.19
CA SER A 54 -9.00 7.43 16.68
C SER A 54 -8.83 7.43 18.19
N ARG A 55 -9.42 6.46 18.87
CA ARG A 55 -9.20 6.18 20.30
C ARG A 55 -7.72 5.97 20.64
N ASN A 56 -6.85 5.77 19.62
CA ASN A 56 -5.44 5.49 19.72
C ASN A 56 -4.53 6.73 19.59
N GLY A 57 -5.08 7.95 19.54
CA GLY A 57 -4.26 9.19 19.48
C GLY A 57 -3.64 9.49 18.10
N TYR A 58 -4.05 8.80 17.04
CA TYR A 58 -3.53 9.01 15.67
C TYR A 58 -4.04 10.28 14.99
N SER A 59 -4.91 11.05 15.62
CA SER A 59 -5.47 12.32 15.08
C SER A 59 -5.94 12.15 13.63
N THR A 60 -6.80 11.17 13.40
CA THR A 60 -7.23 10.73 12.07
C THR A 60 -8.27 11.66 11.47
N TRP A 61 -8.08 12.00 10.20
CA TRP A 61 -9.08 12.55 9.31
C TRP A 61 -9.46 11.49 8.29
N SER A 62 -10.74 11.37 7.99
CA SER A 62 -11.23 10.39 7.02
C SER A 62 -11.94 11.06 5.87
N ALA A 63 -11.85 10.47 4.69
CA ALA A 63 -12.64 10.80 3.51
C ALA A 63 -13.38 9.55 3.03
N TRP A 64 -14.53 9.72 2.39
CA TRP A 64 -15.30 8.60 1.85
C TRP A 64 -15.40 8.70 0.34
N ASP A 65 -15.20 7.58 -0.33
CA ASP A 65 -15.38 7.46 -1.77
C ASP A 65 -16.88 7.28 -2.13
N ALA A 66 -17.16 7.21 -3.44
CA ALA A 66 -18.51 7.05 -3.95
C ALA A 66 -19.19 5.71 -3.56
N GLN A 67 -18.39 4.71 -3.19
CA GLN A 67 -18.88 3.42 -2.66
C GLN A 67 -19.09 3.46 -1.14
N GLY A 68 -18.82 4.60 -0.49
CA GLY A 68 -18.93 4.76 0.95
C GLY A 68 -17.78 4.13 1.74
N ARG A 69 -16.68 3.74 1.10
CA ARG A 69 -15.51 3.18 1.75
C ARG A 69 -14.68 4.30 2.38
N GLU A 70 -14.17 4.07 3.59
CA GLU A 70 -13.41 5.04 4.36
C GLU A 70 -11.93 5.00 3.98
N TRP A 71 -11.37 6.16 3.61
CA TRP A 71 -9.95 6.42 3.38
C TRP A 71 -9.42 7.26 4.54
N LYS A 72 -8.42 6.77 5.26
CA LYS A 72 -7.92 7.42 6.47
C LYS A 72 -6.62 8.16 6.20
N PHE A 73 -6.48 9.30 6.84
CA PHE A 73 -5.28 10.11 6.90
C PHE A 73 -4.92 10.27 8.36
N GLN A 74 -3.93 9.52 8.82
CA GLN A 74 -3.60 9.42 10.23
C GLN A 74 -2.16 9.85 10.52
N LYS A 75 -1.85 10.11 11.79
CA LYS A 75 -0.50 10.44 12.22
C LYS A 75 0.32 9.16 12.32
N ASP A 76 1.50 9.14 11.70
CA ASP A 76 2.54 8.18 12.00
C ASP A 76 3.74 8.89 12.64
N VAL A 77 4.16 8.40 13.81
CA VAL A 77 5.26 8.99 14.58
C VAL A 77 6.63 8.75 13.97
N SER A 78 6.78 7.74 13.13
CA SER A 78 8.04 7.39 12.45
C SER A 78 8.45 8.42 11.40
N ILE A 79 7.48 9.15 10.84
CA ILE A 79 7.71 10.16 9.81
C ILE A 79 8.40 11.39 10.45
N ALA A 80 9.46 11.87 9.81
CA ALA A 80 10.15 13.08 10.25
C ALA A 80 9.34 14.35 9.94
N GLY A 81 9.57 15.41 10.72
CA GLY A 81 8.97 16.72 10.50
C GLY A 81 7.97 17.13 11.57
N CYS A 82 7.18 18.18 11.27
CA CYS A 82 6.18 18.72 12.19
C CYS A 82 5.03 17.74 12.38
N ASP A 83 4.61 17.53 13.62
CA ASP A 83 3.51 16.61 13.97
C ASP A 83 2.20 16.89 13.25
N ALA A 84 1.93 18.16 12.92
CA ALA A 84 0.75 18.54 12.17
C ALA A 84 0.75 18.03 10.72
N GLU A 85 1.95 17.83 10.16
CA GLU A 85 2.17 17.45 8.75
C GLU A 85 2.59 16.00 8.57
N LYS A 86 2.78 15.24 9.64
CA LYS A 86 2.97 13.78 9.56
C LYS A 86 1.65 13.15 9.15
N CYS A 87 1.62 12.53 7.99
CA CYS A 87 0.42 11.99 7.39
C CYS A 87 0.67 10.63 6.76
N GLU A 88 -0.10 9.65 7.15
CA GLU A 88 -0.16 8.35 6.52
C GLU A 88 -1.54 8.18 5.88
N LEU A 89 -1.57 7.97 4.58
CA LEU A 89 -2.78 7.53 3.87
C LEU A 89 -2.94 6.02 4.08
N VAL A 90 -4.07 5.60 4.64
CA VAL A 90 -4.47 4.20 4.77
C VAL A 90 -5.72 3.98 3.91
N THR A 91 -5.61 3.12 2.90
CA THR A 91 -6.73 2.83 2.01
C THR A 91 -7.72 1.84 2.64
N PRO A 92 -8.98 1.84 2.22
CA PRO A 92 -9.85 0.68 2.44
C PRO A 92 -9.31 -0.55 1.68
N ILE A 93 -10.01 -1.67 1.78
CA ILE A 93 -9.74 -2.83 0.91
C ILE A 93 -10.06 -2.43 -0.53
N LEU A 94 -9.04 -2.52 -1.39
CA LEU A 94 -9.11 -2.17 -2.80
C LEU A 94 -9.06 -3.42 -3.68
N LYS A 95 -9.49 -3.26 -4.93
CA LYS A 95 -9.36 -4.23 -6.02
C LYS A 95 -8.53 -3.64 -7.15
N TYR A 96 -8.25 -4.45 -8.16
CA TYR A 96 -7.49 -4.02 -9.35
C TYR A 96 -8.08 -2.76 -10.01
N GLU A 97 -9.39 -2.65 -10.09
CA GLU A 97 -10.13 -1.52 -10.67
C GLU A 97 -9.94 -0.20 -9.91
N ASP A 98 -9.54 -0.26 -8.64
CA ASP A 98 -9.32 0.92 -7.79
C ASP A 98 -7.91 1.51 -7.93
N ILE A 99 -6.98 0.79 -8.58
CA ILE A 99 -5.56 1.18 -8.65
C ILE A 99 -5.40 2.54 -9.32
N GLU A 100 -6.10 2.80 -10.42
CA GLU A 100 -6.00 4.09 -11.11
C GLU A 100 -6.50 5.24 -10.22
N THR A 101 -7.62 5.05 -9.52
CA THR A 101 -8.15 6.02 -8.55
C THR A 101 -7.12 6.35 -7.45
N LEU A 102 -6.48 5.32 -6.89
CA LEU A 102 -5.40 5.52 -5.91
C LEU A 102 -4.22 6.29 -6.50
N GLN A 103 -3.76 5.93 -7.70
CA GLN A 103 -2.63 6.59 -8.35
C GLN A 103 -2.92 8.06 -8.66
N GLU A 104 -4.13 8.38 -9.11
CA GLU A 104 -4.56 9.75 -9.35
C GLU A 104 -4.62 10.56 -8.06
N LEU A 105 -5.14 9.99 -6.97
CA LEU A 105 -5.14 10.62 -5.66
C LEU A 105 -3.71 10.93 -5.21
N VAL A 106 -2.78 9.97 -5.32
CA VAL A 106 -1.37 10.16 -4.96
C VAL A 106 -0.73 11.29 -5.78
N ARG A 107 -1.00 11.36 -7.09
CA ARG A 107 -0.53 12.47 -7.95
C ARG A 107 -1.08 13.83 -7.48
N LYS A 108 -2.34 13.89 -7.04
CA LYS A 108 -2.95 15.12 -6.50
C LYS A 108 -2.34 15.52 -5.16
N LEU A 109 -2.12 14.56 -4.25
CA LEU A 109 -1.44 14.81 -2.97
C LEU A 109 -0.03 15.36 -3.20
N ARG A 110 0.73 14.76 -4.11
CA ARG A 110 2.07 15.25 -4.48
C ARG A 110 2.03 16.67 -5.05
N LYS A 111 1.09 16.98 -5.94
CA LYS A 111 0.90 18.34 -6.47
C LYS A 111 0.53 19.35 -5.38
N ALA A 112 -0.15 18.92 -4.32
CA ALA A 112 -0.49 19.72 -3.17
C ALA A 112 0.67 19.95 -2.18
N GLY A 113 1.85 19.37 -2.47
CA GLY A 113 3.08 19.54 -1.70
C GLY A 113 3.50 18.34 -0.85
N ALA A 114 2.71 17.26 -0.83
CA ALA A 114 3.09 16.05 -0.07
C ALA A 114 4.41 15.46 -0.58
N ILE A 115 5.28 15.06 0.35
CA ILE A 115 6.58 14.44 0.08
C ILE A 115 6.62 13.07 0.77
N SER A 116 7.07 12.06 0.02
CA SER A 116 7.27 10.70 0.53
C SER A 116 8.60 10.17 -0.01
N HIS A 117 9.59 9.97 0.87
CA HIS A 117 10.87 9.35 0.52
C HIS A 117 11.59 8.85 1.79
N ALA A 118 12.57 7.98 1.62
CA ALA A 118 13.32 7.36 2.72
C ALA A 118 13.98 8.37 3.68
N GLY A 119 14.46 9.51 3.17
CA GLY A 119 15.15 10.53 3.98
C GLY A 119 14.28 11.21 5.04
N ILE A 120 12.94 11.13 4.91
CA ILE A 120 12.01 11.57 5.97
C ILE A 120 11.44 10.42 6.78
N GLY A 121 11.97 9.22 6.64
CA GLY A 121 11.47 8.02 7.28
C GLY A 121 10.23 7.41 6.61
N ALA A 122 9.71 8.01 5.52
CA ALA A 122 8.50 7.56 4.86
C ALA A 122 8.71 6.30 4.02
N GLY A 123 7.68 5.47 3.98
CA GLY A 123 7.60 4.24 3.20
C GLY A 123 6.24 4.04 2.56
N VAL A 124 6.14 2.96 1.79
CA VAL A 124 4.88 2.45 1.24
C VAL A 124 4.73 1.01 1.68
N HIS A 125 3.58 0.67 2.27
CA HIS A 125 3.21 -0.68 2.64
C HIS A 125 2.11 -1.18 1.70
N ILE A 126 2.29 -2.38 1.16
CA ILE A 126 1.31 -3.02 0.28
C ILE A 126 0.90 -4.34 0.92
N HIS A 127 -0.36 -4.45 1.27
CA HIS A 127 -0.99 -5.63 1.81
C HIS A 127 -1.69 -6.39 0.68
N ILE A 128 -1.47 -7.68 0.61
CA ILE A 128 -2.16 -8.56 -0.36
C ILE A 128 -3.08 -9.48 0.42
N GLY A 129 -4.34 -9.57 -0.01
CA GLY A 129 -5.32 -10.44 0.62
C GLY A 129 -4.92 -11.92 0.52
N ALA A 130 -4.94 -12.62 1.65
CA ALA A 130 -4.52 -14.02 1.74
C ALA A 130 -5.66 -15.02 1.42
N ASN A 131 -6.82 -14.57 1.01
CA ASN A 131 -7.96 -15.42 0.69
C ASN A 131 -7.64 -16.38 -0.47
N GLY A 132 -7.93 -17.68 -0.26
CA GLY A 132 -7.67 -18.72 -1.25
C GLY A 132 -6.26 -19.32 -1.21
N HIS A 133 -5.39 -18.86 -0.31
CA HIS A 133 -4.12 -19.51 -0.08
C HIS A 133 -4.27 -20.80 0.73
N THR A 134 -3.54 -21.83 0.33
CA THR A 134 -3.34 -23.06 1.08
C THR A 134 -1.96 -23.05 1.73
N PRO A 135 -1.65 -23.92 2.71
CA PRO A 135 -0.31 -24.06 3.25
C PRO A 135 0.75 -24.24 2.15
N GLN A 136 0.43 -25.03 1.11
CA GLN A 136 1.32 -25.25 -0.03
C GLN A 136 1.59 -23.96 -0.82
N THR A 137 0.56 -23.16 -1.11
CA THR A 137 0.73 -21.92 -1.86
C THR A 137 1.45 -20.84 -1.05
N LEU A 138 1.27 -20.81 0.28
CA LEU A 138 2.02 -19.92 1.17
C LEU A 138 3.50 -20.30 1.23
N ARG A 139 3.81 -21.61 1.30
CA ARG A 139 5.18 -22.10 1.20
C ARG A 139 5.83 -21.70 -0.12
N ASN A 140 5.13 -21.90 -1.23
CA ASN A 140 5.62 -21.51 -2.56
C ASN A 140 5.87 -19.99 -2.65
N LEU A 141 4.97 -19.17 -2.08
CA LEU A 141 5.14 -17.72 -2.03
C LEU A 141 6.38 -17.33 -1.21
N ALA A 142 6.58 -17.92 -0.03
CA ALA A 142 7.75 -17.64 0.81
C ALA A 142 9.06 -17.99 0.08
N ASN A 143 9.13 -19.15 -0.59
CA ASN A 143 10.29 -19.56 -1.39
C ASN A 143 10.52 -18.63 -2.58
N LEU A 144 9.46 -18.23 -3.29
CA LEU A 144 9.53 -17.31 -4.41
C LEU A 144 10.06 -15.95 -3.96
N MET A 145 9.53 -15.41 -2.86
CA MET A 145 9.99 -14.15 -2.29
C MET A 145 11.44 -14.24 -1.85
N ALA A 146 11.83 -15.26 -1.10
CA ALA A 146 13.22 -15.45 -0.64
C ALA A 146 14.23 -15.52 -1.80
N SER A 147 13.84 -16.15 -2.93
CA SER A 147 14.70 -16.26 -4.11
C SER A 147 14.81 -14.99 -4.94
N HIS A 148 13.84 -14.06 -4.84
CA HIS A 148 13.75 -12.87 -5.69
C HIS A 148 13.85 -11.54 -4.91
N GLU A 149 13.87 -11.54 -3.58
CA GLU A 149 13.78 -10.32 -2.77
C GLU A 149 14.87 -9.30 -3.07
N ARG A 150 16.10 -9.74 -3.37
CA ARG A 150 17.18 -8.81 -3.77
C ARG A 150 16.89 -8.14 -5.10
N LEU A 151 16.43 -8.91 -6.08
CA LEU A 151 16.04 -8.37 -7.38
C LEU A 151 14.90 -7.36 -7.25
N ILE A 152 13.91 -7.67 -6.40
CA ILE A 152 12.78 -6.77 -6.12
C ILE A 152 13.28 -5.50 -5.42
N ALA A 153 14.15 -5.62 -4.43
CA ALA A 153 14.72 -4.48 -3.71
C ALA A 153 15.51 -3.55 -4.65
N ASP A 154 16.33 -4.11 -5.54
CA ASP A 154 17.10 -3.36 -6.52
C ASP A 154 16.18 -2.68 -7.55
N ALA A 155 15.20 -3.39 -8.08
CA ALA A 155 14.24 -2.85 -9.04
C ALA A 155 13.41 -1.69 -8.46
N LEU A 156 13.01 -1.79 -7.19
CA LEU A 156 12.28 -0.75 -6.46
C LEU A 156 13.20 0.33 -5.86
N LYS A 157 14.53 0.19 -6.00
CA LYS A 157 15.53 1.10 -5.45
C LYS A 157 15.34 1.35 -3.95
N ILE A 158 15.09 0.27 -3.20
CA ILE A 158 14.88 0.37 -1.75
C ILE A 158 16.16 0.85 -1.08
N ASP A 159 16.04 1.89 -0.25
CA ASP A 159 17.16 2.44 0.51
C ASP A 159 17.80 1.40 1.45
N GLN A 160 19.14 1.35 1.51
CA GLN A 160 19.87 0.35 2.30
C GLN A 160 19.58 0.47 3.81
N GLY A 161 19.33 1.68 4.31
CA GLY A 161 18.95 1.89 5.71
C GLY A 161 17.59 1.26 6.02
N ARG A 162 16.67 1.31 5.06
CA ARG A 162 15.37 0.65 5.19
C ARG A 162 15.50 -0.87 5.10
N MET A 163 16.34 -1.40 4.21
CA MET A 163 16.63 -2.84 4.12
C MET A 163 17.13 -3.41 5.45
N ASN A 164 17.95 -2.67 6.16
CA ASN A 164 18.51 -3.11 7.45
C ASN A 164 17.50 -3.05 8.60
N ARG A 165 16.45 -2.26 8.50
CA ARG A 165 15.54 -1.97 9.61
C ARG A 165 14.10 -2.45 9.37
N TYR A 166 13.50 -2.06 8.27
CA TYR A 166 12.06 -2.24 7.99
C TYR A 166 11.78 -3.29 6.93
N CYS A 167 12.66 -3.42 5.92
CA CYS A 167 12.48 -4.29 4.75
C CYS A 167 13.51 -5.43 4.78
N ARG A 168 13.66 -6.09 5.92
CA ARG A 168 14.63 -7.19 6.07
C ARG A 168 14.27 -8.35 5.14
N THR A 169 15.32 -9.00 4.62
CA THR A 169 15.18 -10.22 3.85
C THR A 169 14.59 -11.36 4.68
N VAL A 170 13.98 -12.32 4.02
CA VAL A 170 13.46 -13.53 4.66
C VAL A 170 14.60 -14.27 5.36
N ASN A 171 14.34 -14.73 6.59
CA ASN A 171 15.34 -15.51 7.33
C ASN A 171 15.57 -16.87 6.66
N PRO A 172 16.83 -17.21 6.26
CA PRO A 172 17.14 -18.50 5.63
C PRO A 172 16.71 -19.71 6.48
N GLN A 173 16.87 -19.63 7.80
CA GLN A 173 16.44 -20.71 8.71
C GLN A 173 14.93 -20.95 8.67
N PHE A 174 14.13 -19.88 8.48
CA PHE A 174 12.70 -20.02 8.28
C PHE A 174 12.38 -20.78 7.00
N ILE A 175 13.10 -20.49 5.90
CA ILE A 175 12.92 -21.20 4.63
C ILE A 175 13.32 -22.69 4.75
N GLU A 176 14.40 -22.99 5.47
CA GLU A 176 14.81 -24.39 5.76
C GLU A 176 13.75 -25.16 6.54
N GLN A 177 13.12 -24.52 7.54
CA GLN A 177 12.05 -25.15 8.34
C GLN A 177 10.73 -25.30 7.56
N LEU A 178 10.52 -24.49 6.54
CA LEU A 178 9.31 -24.49 5.73
C LEU A 178 9.31 -25.60 4.67
N ASN A 179 10.47 -26.10 4.28
CA ASN A 179 10.68 -27.10 3.23
C ASN A 179 10.98 -28.48 3.80
#